data_8e2bd20aff7b4782d4efd6008172bf76
#
_entry.id   8e2bd20aff7b4782d4efd6008172bf76
#
_cell.length_a   1.000
_cell.length_b   1.000
_cell.length_c   1.000
_cell.angle_alpha   90.00
_cell.angle_beta   90.00
_cell.angle_gamma   90.00
#
_symmetry.space_group_name_H-M   'P 1'
#
loop_
_entity.id
_entity.type
_entity.pdbx_description
1 polymer ?
#
loop_
_entity_poly.entity_id
_entity_poly.type
_entity_poly.pdbx_seq_one_letter_code
_entity_poly.pdbx_strand_id
1 'polypeptide(L)'
;MNKPAKWIVRHRDKAPTVPCPCGSSTRILTRADGQSVVNLHVTHIQDSRLHYHKKCNEVYYILEGAGTMELDGKKVELTPGTVVYIPAGTRHRGCGDFKTVVVGTPAIEENDEYFD
;
A
#
# COMPACT_ATOMS: atom_id res chain seq x y z
N MET A 1 -20.04 14.36 -18.76
CA MET A 1 -20.38 13.49 -17.64
C MET A 1 -19.65 12.17 -17.79
N ASN A 2 -18.90 11.78 -16.78
CA ASN A 2 -18.12 10.55 -16.83
C ASN A 2 -19.01 9.34 -16.61
N LYS A 3 -18.78 8.30 -17.39
CA LYS A 3 -19.45 7.02 -17.15
C LYS A 3 -18.87 6.39 -15.87
N PRO A 4 -19.70 5.69 -15.06
CA PRO A 4 -19.18 4.90 -13.97
C PRO A 4 -18.16 3.89 -14.52
N ALA A 5 -17.12 3.64 -13.75
CA ALA A 5 -16.15 2.61 -14.12
C ALA A 5 -16.86 1.26 -14.18
N LYS A 6 -16.53 0.47 -15.21
CA LYS A 6 -16.99 -0.91 -15.27
C LYS A 6 -16.19 -1.74 -14.28
N TRP A 7 -16.74 -2.89 -13.91
CA TRP A 7 -16.00 -3.87 -13.12
C TRP A 7 -14.68 -4.24 -13.83
N ILE A 8 -13.68 -4.58 -13.06
CA ILE A 8 -12.34 -4.94 -13.52
C ILE A 8 -11.98 -6.30 -12.90
N VAL A 9 -11.50 -7.21 -13.73
CA VAL A 9 -10.90 -8.46 -13.27
C VAL A 9 -9.48 -8.50 -13.81
N ARG A 10 -8.52 -8.67 -12.90
CA ARG A 10 -7.11 -8.63 -13.29
C ARG A 10 -6.32 -9.61 -12.43
N HIS A 11 -5.33 -10.24 -13.05
CA HIS A 11 -4.43 -11.12 -12.35
C HIS A 11 -3.07 -10.41 -12.14
N ARG A 12 -2.45 -10.64 -10.99
CA ARG A 12 -1.16 -10.03 -10.64
C ARG A 12 -0.08 -10.23 -11.70
N ASP A 13 -0.09 -11.37 -12.40
CA ASP A 13 0.90 -11.68 -13.43
C ASP A 13 0.78 -10.78 -14.66
N LYS A 14 -0.32 -10.05 -14.78
CA LYS A 14 -0.56 -9.09 -15.86
C LYS A 14 -0.36 -7.63 -15.40
N ALA A 15 0.01 -7.41 -14.15
CA ALA A 15 0.20 -6.09 -13.59
C ALA A 15 1.68 -5.72 -13.53
N PRO A 16 2.03 -4.44 -13.68
CA PRO A 16 3.43 -4.02 -13.60
C PRO A 16 3.95 -4.06 -12.18
N THR A 17 5.20 -4.50 -12.04
CA THR A 17 5.95 -4.39 -10.78
C THR A 17 6.96 -3.26 -10.94
N VAL A 18 6.94 -2.32 -10.01
CA VAL A 18 7.80 -1.14 -10.04
C VAL A 18 8.57 -1.02 -8.73
N PRO A 19 9.79 -0.45 -8.76
CA PRO A 19 10.49 -0.17 -7.52
C PRO A 19 9.78 0.92 -6.73
N CYS A 20 9.86 0.86 -5.43
CA CYS A 20 9.37 1.90 -4.54
C CYS A 20 10.42 2.15 -3.45
N PRO A 21 10.31 3.26 -2.65
CA PRO A 21 11.19 3.45 -1.50
C PRO A 21 11.07 2.35 -0.46
N CYS A 22 10.06 1.52 -0.56
CA CYS A 22 9.76 0.41 0.33
C CYS A 22 10.35 -0.93 -0.13
N GLY A 23 10.73 -1.05 -1.42
CA GLY A 23 11.18 -2.30 -2.04
C GLY A 23 10.65 -2.40 -3.45
N SER A 24 9.63 -3.22 -3.69
CA SER A 24 8.94 -3.31 -4.98
C SER A 24 7.44 -3.45 -4.79
N SER A 25 6.69 -2.92 -5.75
CA SER A 25 5.23 -2.90 -5.69
C SER A 25 4.64 -3.40 -6.99
N THR A 26 3.81 -4.44 -6.93
CA THR A 26 3.01 -4.91 -8.06
C THR A 26 1.66 -4.20 -7.99
N ARG A 27 1.43 -3.29 -8.92
CA ARG A 27 0.27 -2.40 -8.92
C ARG A 27 -0.87 -3.01 -9.72
N ILE A 28 -1.77 -3.70 -9.03
CA ILE A 28 -2.83 -4.49 -9.67
C ILE A 28 -4.03 -3.61 -10.02
N LEU A 29 -4.42 -2.72 -9.14
CA LEU A 29 -5.54 -1.80 -9.36
C LEU A 29 -5.13 -0.40 -8.93
N THR A 30 -5.31 0.59 -9.81
CA THR A 30 -4.84 1.97 -9.57
C THR A 30 -5.84 2.99 -10.11
N ARG A 31 -5.57 4.26 -9.83
CA ARG A 31 -6.32 5.38 -10.40
C ARG A 31 -6.28 5.42 -11.93
N ALA A 32 -5.19 4.92 -12.52
CA ALA A 32 -5.05 4.87 -13.98
C ALA A 32 -6.09 3.97 -14.64
N ASP A 33 -6.77 3.14 -13.88
CA ASP A 33 -7.85 2.27 -14.38
C ASP A 33 -9.19 3.00 -14.52
N GLY A 34 -9.22 4.31 -14.32
CA GLY A 34 -10.42 5.13 -14.50
C GLY A 34 -11.34 5.16 -13.28
N GLN A 35 -10.83 4.81 -12.12
CA GLN A 35 -11.59 4.86 -10.87
C GLN A 35 -10.74 5.48 -9.76
N SER A 36 -11.37 6.10 -8.78
CA SER A 36 -10.70 6.82 -7.71
C SER A 36 -11.01 6.27 -6.31
N VAL A 37 -11.70 5.14 -6.24
CA VAL A 37 -12.20 4.60 -4.97
C VAL A 37 -11.14 3.85 -4.21
N VAL A 38 -10.34 3.04 -4.91
CA VAL A 38 -9.44 2.10 -4.25
C VAL A 38 -8.24 1.77 -5.14
N ASN A 39 -7.08 1.58 -4.53
CA ASN A 39 -5.96 0.90 -5.19
C ASN A 39 -5.64 -0.39 -4.44
N LEU A 40 -5.09 -1.35 -5.16
CA LEU A 40 -4.61 -2.59 -4.57
C LEU A 40 -3.26 -2.94 -5.17
N HIS A 41 -2.28 -3.01 -4.29
CA HIS A 41 -0.91 -3.40 -4.64
C HIS A 41 -0.52 -4.64 -3.84
N VAL A 42 0.35 -5.46 -4.40
CA VAL A 42 1.09 -6.47 -3.63
C VAL A 42 2.52 -5.97 -3.56
N THR A 43 2.98 -5.72 -2.37
CA THR A 43 4.26 -5.04 -2.14
C THR A 43 5.22 -5.94 -1.38
N HIS A 44 6.45 -6.02 -1.87
CA HIS A 44 7.54 -6.65 -1.16
C HIS A 44 8.32 -5.54 -0.44
N ILE A 45 8.24 -5.52 0.87
CA ILE A 45 8.86 -4.49 1.68
C ILE A 45 10.18 -4.97 2.26
N GLN A 46 11.21 -4.14 2.07
CA GLN A 46 12.56 -4.32 2.59
C GLN A 46 13.03 -2.97 3.14
N ASP A 47 12.67 -2.69 4.40
CA ASP A 47 13.04 -1.45 5.10
C ASP A 47 12.57 -0.18 4.39
N SER A 48 11.30 0.13 4.49
CA SER A 48 10.75 1.34 3.90
C SER A 48 11.13 2.60 4.70
N ARG A 49 11.09 3.74 4.01
CA ARG A 49 11.32 5.04 4.62
C ARG A 49 10.07 5.50 5.38
N LEU A 50 10.25 6.16 6.50
CA LEU A 50 9.15 6.76 7.27
C LEU A 50 8.42 7.78 6.40
N HIS A 51 7.11 7.62 6.26
CA HIS A 51 6.30 8.49 5.41
C HIS A 51 4.84 8.51 5.89
N TYR A 52 4.04 9.37 5.27
CA TYR A 52 2.61 9.43 5.52
C TYR A 52 1.87 9.92 4.27
N HIS A 53 0.57 9.68 4.26
CA HIS A 53 -0.34 10.16 3.22
C HIS A 53 -1.35 11.12 3.84
N LYS A 54 -1.76 12.14 3.09
CA LYS A 54 -2.71 13.13 3.60
C LYS A 54 -4.15 12.78 3.29
N LYS A 55 -4.39 12.06 2.19
CA LYS A 55 -5.74 11.74 1.72
C LYS A 55 -6.04 10.25 1.77
N CYS A 56 -5.08 9.42 1.49
CA CYS A 56 -5.26 7.97 1.37
C CYS A 56 -5.18 7.30 2.73
N ASN A 57 -6.17 6.47 3.03
CA ASN A 57 -6.11 5.53 4.16
C ASN A 57 -5.64 4.19 3.60
N GLU A 58 -4.86 3.45 4.35
CA GLU A 58 -4.32 2.18 3.88
C GLU A 58 -4.66 1.02 4.80
N VAL A 59 -4.80 -0.16 4.20
CA VAL A 59 -4.89 -1.42 4.94
C VAL A 59 -3.80 -2.32 4.39
N TYR A 60 -2.98 -2.86 5.30
CA TYR A 60 -1.97 -3.87 4.98
C TYR A 60 -2.48 -5.22 5.47
N TYR A 61 -2.34 -6.22 4.63
CA TYR A 61 -2.56 -7.62 5.04
C TYR A 61 -1.31 -8.41 4.70
N ILE A 62 -0.64 -8.92 5.74
CA ILE A 62 0.67 -9.57 5.59
C ILE A 62 0.49 -10.97 5.02
N LEU A 63 1.13 -11.23 3.87
CA LEU A 63 1.05 -12.50 3.17
C LEU A 63 2.12 -13.49 3.62
N GLU A 64 3.36 -13.02 3.70
CA GLU A 64 4.49 -13.88 4.05
C GLU A 64 5.65 -13.03 4.56
N GLY A 65 6.62 -13.69 5.20
CA GLY A 65 7.78 -13.04 5.75
C GLY A 65 7.56 -12.59 7.19
N ALA A 66 8.43 -11.71 7.66
CA ALA A 66 8.39 -11.19 9.03
C ALA A 66 9.02 -9.80 9.07
N GLY A 67 8.56 -8.99 10.01
CA GLY A 67 9.10 -7.67 10.20
C GLY A 67 8.36 -6.91 11.28
N THR A 68 8.52 -5.59 11.24
CA THR A 68 7.83 -4.69 12.15
C THR A 68 7.21 -3.53 11.35
N MET A 69 6.18 -2.92 11.90
CA MET A 69 5.63 -1.68 11.40
C MET A 69 5.75 -0.63 12.50
N GLU A 70 6.37 0.50 12.16
CA GLU A 70 6.37 1.65 13.04
C GLU A 70 5.16 2.52 12.68
N LEU A 71 4.35 2.85 13.69
CA LEU A 71 3.12 3.63 13.55
C LEU A 71 3.15 4.76 14.57
N ASP A 72 3.35 5.99 14.12
CA ASP A 72 3.47 7.17 14.99
C ASP A 72 4.45 6.93 16.16
N GLY A 73 5.58 6.33 15.86
CA GLY A 73 6.64 6.06 16.84
C GLY A 73 6.52 4.74 17.60
N LYS A 74 5.43 4.00 17.43
CA LYS A 74 5.24 2.70 18.08
C LYS A 74 5.55 1.58 17.09
N LYS A 75 6.27 0.56 17.55
CA LYS A 75 6.59 -0.62 16.74
C LYS A 75 5.64 -1.75 17.08
N VAL A 76 5.10 -2.39 16.03
CA VAL A 76 4.29 -3.60 16.16
C VAL A 76 4.91 -4.70 15.32
N GLU A 77 4.81 -5.94 15.78
CA GLU A 77 5.32 -7.07 15.02
C GLU A 77 4.34 -7.48 13.92
N LEU A 78 4.89 -7.88 12.79
CA LEU A 78 4.13 -8.35 11.64
C LEU A 78 4.44 -9.81 11.38
N THR A 79 3.38 -10.62 11.32
CA THR A 79 3.43 -12.02 10.91
C THR A 79 2.36 -12.27 9.86
N PRO A 80 2.46 -13.34 9.05
CA PRO A 80 1.41 -13.64 8.08
C PRO A 80 0.03 -13.69 8.73
N GLY A 81 -0.94 -13.00 8.10
CA GLY A 81 -2.30 -12.87 8.63
C GLY A 81 -2.55 -11.62 9.46
N THR A 82 -1.51 -10.84 9.77
CA THR A 82 -1.69 -9.55 10.47
C THR A 82 -2.33 -8.52 9.56
N VAL A 83 -3.31 -7.80 10.09
CA VAL A 83 -3.92 -6.64 9.42
C VAL A 83 -3.48 -5.37 10.13
N VAL A 84 -3.06 -4.36 9.36
CA VAL A 84 -2.75 -3.03 9.90
C VAL A 84 -3.59 -2.01 9.17
N TYR A 85 -4.40 -1.25 9.90
CA TYR A 85 -5.14 -0.13 9.35
C TYR A 85 -4.36 1.15 9.63
N ILE A 86 -4.07 1.92 8.57
CA ILE A 86 -3.24 3.13 8.65
C ILE A 86 -4.05 4.30 8.11
N PRO A 87 -4.74 5.05 8.99
CA PRO A 87 -5.47 6.23 8.54
C PRO A 87 -4.53 7.31 8.01
N ALA A 88 -5.06 8.15 7.13
CA ALA A 88 -4.32 9.30 6.59
C ALA A 88 -3.71 10.11 7.73
N GLY A 89 -2.48 10.57 7.54
CA GLY A 89 -1.74 11.34 8.55
C GLY A 89 -0.86 10.50 9.46
N THR A 90 -1.05 9.20 9.52
CA THR A 90 -0.22 8.33 10.36
C THR A 90 1.18 8.15 9.74
N ARG A 91 2.22 8.53 10.49
CA ARG A 91 3.61 8.30 10.09
C ARG A 91 3.91 6.82 10.26
N HIS A 92 4.35 6.18 9.18
CA HIS A 92 4.57 4.74 9.22
C HIS A 92 5.73 4.29 8.34
N ARG A 93 6.31 3.16 8.69
CA ARG A 93 7.28 2.44 7.86
C ARG A 93 7.32 0.97 8.23
N GLY A 94 7.51 0.13 7.21
CA GLY A 94 7.77 -1.28 7.42
C GLY A 94 9.26 -1.56 7.42
N CYS A 95 9.70 -2.42 8.33
CA CYS A 95 11.10 -2.86 8.44
C CYS A 95 11.15 -4.38 8.46
N GLY A 96 12.19 -4.92 7.86
CA GLY A 96 12.37 -6.38 7.74
C GLY A 96 12.26 -6.83 6.30
N ASP A 97 11.66 -7.99 6.09
CA ASP A 97 11.48 -8.57 4.75
C ASP A 97 10.14 -9.30 4.73
N PHE A 98 9.14 -8.70 4.09
CA PHE A 98 7.81 -9.28 4.06
C PHE A 98 7.04 -8.84 2.82
N LYS A 99 6.05 -9.65 2.44
CA LYS A 99 5.10 -9.31 1.38
C LYS A 99 3.74 -9.03 1.97
N THR A 100 3.08 -8.00 1.45
CA THR A 100 1.81 -7.53 1.96
C THR A 100 0.89 -7.12 0.82
N VAL A 101 -0.41 -7.34 1.01
CA VAL A 101 -1.42 -6.65 0.21
C VAL A 101 -1.56 -5.26 0.82
N VAL A 102 -1.55 -4.23 -0.03
CA VAL A 102 -1.80 -2.85 0.38
C VAL A 102 -3.04 -2.36 -0.35
N VAL A 103 -4.06 -2.00 0.42
CA VAL A 103 -5.28 -1.40 -0.12
C VAL A 103 -5.31 0.06 0.30
N GLY A 104 -5.46 0.96 -0.67
CA GLY A 104 -5.59 2.39 -0.40
C GLY A 104 -6.97 2.90 -0.77
N THR A 105 -7.56 3.72 0.07
CA THR A 105 -8.87 4.32 -0.19
C THR A 105 -8.96 5.74 0.38
N PRO A 106 -9.32 6.76 -0.41
CA PRO A 106 -9.47 6.72 -1.87
C PRO A 106 -8.18 6.22 -2.54
N ALA A 107 -8.27 5.82 -3.80
CA ALA A 107 -7.09 5.36 -4.52
C ALA A 107 -5.97 6.39 -4.41
N ILE A 108 -4.75 5.93 -4.08
CA ILE A 108 -3.64 6.83 -3.84
C ILE A 108 -3.34 7.69 -5.07
N GLU A 109 -3.15 8.99 -4.85
CA GLU A 109 -2.69 9.93 -5.85
C GLU A 109 -1.17 9.92 -5.91
N GLU A 110 -0.62 10.20 -7.08
CA GLU A 110 0.82 10.16 -7.32
C GLU A 110 1.62 11.01 -6.32
N ASN A 111 1.08 12.16 -5.95
CA ASN A 111 1.76 13.11 -5.07
C ASN A 111 1.37 12.99 -3.60
N ASP A 112 0.59 11.99 -3.22
CA ASP A 112 0.12 11.85 -1.84
C ASP A 112 1.05 10.97 -1.00
N GLU A 113 2.33 11.31 -1.03
CA GLU A 113 3.33 10.67 -0.17
C GLU A 113 4.27 11.75 0.34
N TYR A 114 4.40 11.84 1.66
CA TYR A 114 5.13 12.90 2.33
C TYR A 114 6.15 12.33 3.31
N PHE A 115 7.23 13.06 3.47
CA PHE A 115 8.31 12.73 4.39
C PHE A 115 8.54 13.94 5.33
N ASP A 116 8.72 13.67 6.58
CA ASP A 116 9.06 14.76 7.54
C ASP A 116 10.54 15.12 7.46
#